data_7c94e94762dffd1fb5e9fce90cea35ea
#
_entry.id   7c94e94762dffd1fb5e9fce90cea35ea
#
_cell.length_a   1.000
_cell.length_b   1.000
_cell.length_c   1.000
_cell.angle_alpha   90.00
_cell.angle_beta   90.00
_cell.angle_gamma   90.00
#
_symmetry.space_group_name_H-M   'P 1'
#
loop_
_entity.id
_entity.type
_entity.pdbx_description
1 polymer ?
#
loop_
_entity_poly.entity_id
_entity_poly.type
_entity_poly.pdbx_seq_one_letter_code
_entity_poly.pdbx_strand_id
1 'polypeptide(L)'
;MKPNFLLANLVCVLCLLTSCASPKVVERDASVHSAPIIHAQEFSQKYNMQLDFMKHHFSGMLIVRELPDNEIRILASTYFGLSLFDFSLRNEEFHVNSCIEPMKKKKILRLLETDFKNLFLNGKNIRIKKKNSTFEKRVRGSGFGKSVFYLSEFVSGYPEQIKIKHPWLRLSIQLDKLKEKQD
;
A
#
# COMPACT_ATOMS: atom_id res chain seq x y z
N MET A 1 37.96 -7.58 59.04
CA MET A 1 36.69 -7.50 58.32
C MET A 1 37.02 -7.59 56.83
N LYS A 2 36.70 -8.71 56.14
CA LYS A 2 36.93 -8.86 54.71
C LYS A 2 35.66 -8.32 53.98
N PRO A 3 35.77 -7.33 53.11
CA PRO A 3 34.62 -6.82 52.39
C PRO A 3 34.11 -7.89 51.43
N ASN A 4 32.79 -8.09 51.38
CA ASN A 4 32.08 -9.07 50.61
C ASN A 4 32.21 -8.78 49.10
N PHE A 5 33.37 -9.15 48.53
CA PHE A 5 33.66 -9.00 47.10
C PHE A 5 32.67 -9.81 46.22
N LEU A 6 32.15 -10.92 46.81
CA LEU A 6 31.13 -11.77 46.18
C LEU A 6 29.76 -11.03 46.01
N LEU A 7 29.37 -10.18 46.99
CA LEU A 7 28.11 -9.45 46.92
C LEU A 7 28.15 -8.34 45.90
N ALA A 8 29.30 -7.63 45.79
CA ALA A 8 29.50 -6.58 44.79
C ALA A 8 29.48 -7.11 43.35
N ASN A 9 30.08 -8.29 43.11
CA ASN A 9 30.01 -8.95 41.80
C ASN A 9 28.60 -9.43 41.45
N LEU A 10 27.83 -9.92 42.42
CA LEU A 10 26.45 -10.37 42.20
C LEU A 10 25.53 -9.19 41.80
N VAL A 11 25.70 -8.03 42.44
CA VAL A 11 24.93 -6.82 42.10
C VAL A 11 25.29 -6.29 40.70
N CYS A 12 26.57 -6.32 40.31
CA CYS A 12 27.00 -5.93 38.96
C CYS A 12 26.42 -6.82 37.86
N VAL A 13 26.35 -8.14 38.09
CA VAL A 13 25.78 -9.10 37.12
C VAL A 13 24.27 -8.92 37.01
N LEU A 14 23.56 -8.58 38.10
CA LEU A 14 22.13 -8.28 38.07
C LEU A 14 21.80 -7.00 37.29
N CYS A 15 22.66 -5.97 37.35
CA CYS A 15 22.46 -4.72 36.60
C CYS A 15 22.67 -4.87 35.08
N LEU A 16 23.38 -5.90 34.62
CA LEU A 16 23.58 -6.17 33.18
C LEU A 16 22.39 -6.89 32.52
N LEU A 17 21.43 -7.39 33.31
CA LEU A 17 20.22 -8.04 32.81
C LEU A 17 19.03 -7.09 32.57
N THR A 18 19.17 -5.80 32.88
CA THR A 18 18.19 -4.77 32.50
C THR A 18 18.43 -4.30 31.07
N SER A 19 18.50 -5.27 30.15
CA SER A 19 18.73 -5.01 28.74
C SER A 19 17.43 -4.67 28.03
N CYS A 20 17.47 -3.56 27.35
CA CYS A 20 16.72 -3.22 26.13
C CYS A 20 15.27 -3.70 26.09
N ALA A 21 14.37 -2.96 26.69
CA ALA A 21 13.00 -2.95 26.25
C ALA A 21 12.96 -2.34 24.86
N SER A 22 13.04 -3.17 23.84
CA SER A 22 12.69 -2.78 22.47
C SER A 22 11.29 -2.16 22.51
N PRO A 23 11.06 -0.98 21.91
CA PRO A 23 9.72 -0.42 21.87
C PRO A 23 8.81 -1.45 21.19
N LYS A 24 7.85 -1.98 21.94
CA LYS A 24 6.81 -2.85 21.40
C LYS A 24 6.11 -2.08 20.32
N VAL A 25 6.32 -2.48 19.07
CA VAL A 25 5.48 -2.03 17.95
C VAL A 25 4.05 -2.42 18.34
N VAL A 26 3.23 -1.44 18.66
CA VAL A 26 1.84 -1.66 19.03
C VAL A 26 1.14 -2.23 17.80
N GLU A 27 0.97 -3.54 17.77
CA GLU A 27 0.09 -4.20 16.80
C GLU A 27 -1.34 -3.87 17.19
N ARG A 28 -1.85 -2.74 16.70
CA ARG A 28 -3.28 -2.40 16.83
C ARG A 28 -4.05 -3.28 15.85
N ASP A 29 -4.63 -4.33 16.35
CA ASP A 29 -5.59 -5.18 15.63
C ASP A 29 -6.98 -4.53 15.66
N ALA A 30 -7.08 -3.29 15.20
CA ALA A 30 -8.35 -2.61 15.03
C ALA A 30 -8.72 -2.70 13.53
N SER A 31 -9.88 -3.28 13.25
CA SER A 31 -10.55 -3.15 11.95
C SER A 31 -11.02 -1.70 11.80
N VAL A 32 -10.13 -0.81 11.46
CA VAL A 32 -10.40 0.61 11.32
C VAL A 32 -10.86 0.87 9.89
N HIS A 33 -11.93 1.65 9.75
CA HIS A 33 -12.16 2.38 8.51
C HIS A 33 -10.93 3.27 8.28
N SER A 34 -10.11 2.91 7.31
CA SER A 34 -8.92 3.70 7.03
C SER A 34 -9.25 4.73 5.95
N ALA A 35 -8.76 5.95 6.14
CA ALA A 35 -8.80 6.98 5.11
C ALA A 35 -8.19 6.47 3.79
N PRO A 36 -8.61 7.01 2.63
CA PRO A 36 -8.04 6.71 1.34
C PRO A 36 -6.52 6.81 1.39
N ILE A 37 -5.84 5.92 0.67
CA ILE A 37 -4.38 5.94 0.55
C ILE A 37 -3.96 7.05 -0.42
N ILE A 38 -4.72 7.22 -1.48
CA ILE A 38 -4.56 8.29 -2.48
C ILE A 38 -5.81 9.16 -2.42
N HIS A 39 -5.62 10.45 -2.29
CA HIS A 39 -6.70 11.41 -2.46
C HIS A 39 -6.72 11.84 -3.94
N ALA A 40 -7.75 11.39 -4.66
CA ALA A 40 -7.94 11.79 -6.05
C ALA A 40 -8.22 13.31 -6.13
N GLN A 41 -7.77 13.93 -7.21
CA GLN A 41 -7.86 15.38 -7.40
C GLN A 41 -8.40 15.67 -8.81
N GLU A 42 -8.97 16.84 -9.02
CA GLU A 42 -9.48 17.28 -10.31
C GLU A 42 -8.38 17.36 -11.38
N PHE A 43 -7.12 17.62 -10.96
CA PHE A 43 -5.98 17.54 -11.88
C PHE A 43 -5.41 16.12 -11.94
N SER A 44 -4.79 15.79 -13.06
CA SER A 44 -4.23 14.45 -13.28
C SER A 44 -3.02 14.19 -12.41
N GLN A 45 -3.11 13.23 -11.51
CA GLN A 45 -1.99 12.72 -10.74
C GLN A 45 -1.32 11.58 -11.50
N LYS A 46 0.00 11.63 -11.62
CA LYS A 46 0.79 10.67 -12.39
C LYS A 46 1.71 9.87 -11.48
N TYR A 47 1.80 8.58 -11.73
CA TYR A 47 2.68 7.66 -11.02
C TYR A 47 3.49 6.83 -12.02
N ASN A 48 4.79 6.67 -11.80
CA ASN A 48 5.52 5.59 -12.42
C ASN A 48 4.94 4.27 -11.88
N MET A 49 4.57 3.38 -12.78
CA MET A 49 3.95 2.11 -12.43
C MET A 49 4.82 0.95 -12.88
N GLN A 50 5.03 0.01 -11.97
CA GLN A 50 5.53 -1.33 -12.28
C GLN A 50 4.46 -2.34 -11.91
N LEU A 51 4.07 -3.16 -12.86
CA LEU A 51 3.06 -4.19 -12.70
C LEU A 51 3.66 -5.56 -13.03
N ASP A 52 3.83 -6.38 -12.00
CA ASP A 52 4.19 -7.78 -12.17
C ASP A 52 2.93 -8.63 -12.08
N PHE A 53 2.69 -9.42 -13.10
CA PHE A 53 1.56 -10.34 -13.11
C PHE A 53 1.94 -11.68 -13.73
N MET A 54 2.00 -12.72 -12.91
CA MET A 54 2.40 -14.08 -13.29
C MET A 54 3.83 -14.10 -13.90
N LYS A 55 3.94 -14.14 -15.24
CA LYS A 55 5.19 -14.13 -16.00
C LYS A 55 5.43 -12.81 -16.74
N HIS A 56 4.48 -11.89 -16.65
CA HIS A 56 4.53 -10.61 -17.35
C HIS A 56 4.99 -9.51 -16.42
N HIS A 57 5.88 -8.67 -16.92
CA HIS A 57 6.32 -7.45 -16.28
C HIS A 57 5.98 -6.27 -17.20
N PHE A 58 5.26 -5.29 -16.66
CA PHE A 58 4.90 -4.08 -17.37
C PHE A 58 5.42 -2.88 -16.61
N SER A 59 6.12 -2.00 -17.31
CA SER A 59 6.52 -0.69 -16.81
C SER A 59 5.80 0.39 -17.59
N GLY A 60 5.31 1.40 -16.88
CA GLY A 60 4.55 2.45 -17.53
C GLY A 60 4.09 3.53 -16.56
N MET A 61 2.97 4.12 -16.88
CA MET A 61 2.38 5.21 -16.12
C MET A 61 0.96 4.86 -15.68
N LEU A 62 0.65 5.13 -14.42
CA LEU A 62 -0.71 5.22 -13.91
C LEU A 62 -1.11 6.69 -13.84
N ILE A 63 -2.26 7.03 -14.39
CA ILE A 63 -2.86 8.36 -14.34
C ILE A 63 -4.17 8.26 -13.58
N VAL A 64 -4.34 9.11 -12.59
CA VAL A 64 -5.55 9.20 -11.76
C VAL A 64 -6.09 10.62 -11.84
N ARG A 65 -7.39 10.74 -12.02
CA ARG A 65 -8.09 12.03 -12.04
C ARG A 65 -9.50 11.88 -11.49
N GLU A 66 -9.94 12.85 -10.71
CA GLU A 66 -11.34 13.01 -10.33
C GLU A 66 -12.07 13.87 -11.39
N LEU A 67 -13.18 13.37 -11.89
CA LEU A 67 -14.04 14.03 -12.88
C LEU A 67 -15.17 14.79 -12.17
N PRO A 68 -15.85 15.76 -12.83
CA PRO A 68 -16.85 16.64 -12.22
C PRO A 68 -18.02 15.92 -11.53
N ASP A 69 -18.36 14.71 -11.91
CA ASP A 69 -19.44 13.88 -11.35
C ASP A 69 -18.94 12.92 -10.24
N ASN A 70 -17.83 13.26 -9.57
CA ASN A 70 -17.15 12.47 -8.54
C ASN A 70 -16.73 11.06 -9.03
N GLU A 71 -16.56 10.90 -10.34
CA GLU A 71 -15.95 9.70 -10.91
C GLU A 71 -14.44 9.79 -10.80
N ILE A 72 -13.82 8.80 -10.17
CA ILE A 72 -12.36 8.65 -10.18
C ILE A 72 -11.97 7.80 -11.37
N ARG A 73 -11.31 8.40 -12.38
CA ARG A 73 -10.78 7.67 -13.54
C ARG A 73 -9.35 7.22 -13.28
N ILE A 74 -9.06 5.99 -13.63
CA ILE A 74 -7.77 5.31 -13.37
C ILE A 74 -7.30 4.67 -14.66
N LEU A 75 -6.29 5.25 -15.29
CA LEU A 75 -5.73 4.81 -16.56
C LEU A 75 -4.33 4.27 -16.36
N ALA A 76 -4.02 3.12 -16.91
CA ALA A 76 -2.66 2.58 -16.93
C ALA A 76 -2.22 2.22 -18.34
N SER A 77 -1.03 2.67 -18.70
CA SER A 77 -0.40 2.34 -19.99
C SER A 77 1.09 2.07 -19.81
N THR A 78 1.66 1.28 -20.71
CA THR A 78 3.11 1.16 -20.80
C THR A 78 3.70 2.44 -21.40
N TYR A 79 5.00 2.65 -21.23
CA TYR A 79 5.71 3.76 -21.88
C TYR A 79 5.71 3.68 -23.41
N PHE A 80 5.43 2.52 -23.98
CA PHE A 80 5.28 2.30 -25.42
C PHE A 80 3.84 2.51 -25.92
N GLY A 81 2.93 3.01 -25.07
CA GLY A 81 1.56 3.35 -25.45
C GLY A 81 0.56 2.18 -25.41
N LEU A 82 0.95 0.98 -24.95
CA LEU A 82 -0.01 -0.11 -24.75
C LEU A 82 -0.90 0.22 -23.55
N SER A 83 -2.21 0.36 -23.76
CA SER A 83 -3.17 0.48 -22.68
C SER A 83 -3.27 -0.85 -21.91
N LEU A 84 -2.99 -0.82 -20.62
CA LEU A 84 -3.08 -1.99 -19.75
C LEU A 84 -4.48 -2.13 -19.16
N PHE A 85 -5.02 -1.04 -18.64
CA PHE A 85 -6.39 -0.97 -18.16
C PHE A 85 -6.89 0.48 -18.10
N ASP A 86 -8.19 0.59 -18.12
CA ASP A 86 -8.97 1.79 -17.90
C ASP A 86 -10.12 1.43 -16.98
N PHE A 87 -10.08 1.92 -15.75
CA PHE A 87 -11.07 1.69 -14.72
C PHE A 87 -11.68 3.00 -14.25
N SER A 88 -12.88 2.91 -13.69
CA SER A 88 -13.47 4.03 -12.98
C SER A 88 -14.15 3.59 -11.69
N LEU A 89 -14.17 4.50 -10.71
CA LEU A 89 -14.94 4.39 -9.49
C LEU A 89 -16.00 5.49 -9.50
N ARG A 90 -17.26 5.09 -9.56
CA ARG A 90 -18.41 6.02 -9.53
C ARG A 90 -19.38 5.53 -8.46
N ASN A 91 -19.75 6.39 -7.51
CA ASN A 91 -20.65 6.04 -6.40
C ASN A 91 -20.19 4.76 -5.63
N GLU A 92 -18.90 4.63 -5.38
CA GLU A 92 -18.26 3.43 -4.82
C GLU A 92 -18.36 2.16 -5.70
N GLU A 93 -18.94 2.21 -6.88
CA GLU A 93 -18.97 1.11 -7.84
C GLU A 93 -17.73 1.14 -8.73
N PHE A 94 -17.20 -0.06 -9.00
CA PHE A 94 -16.02 -0.24 -9.85
C PHE A 94 -16.45 -0.66 -11.26
N HIS A 95 -16.04 0.12 -12.24
CA HIS A 95 -16.33 -0.12 -13.64
C HIS A 95 -15.04 -0.42 -14.41
N VAL A 96 -15.10 -1.44 -15.26
CA VAL A 96 -14.02 -1.84 -16.17
C VAL A 96 -14.36 -1.31 -17.57
N ASN A 97 -13.73 -0.20 -17.96
CA ASN A 97 -13.93 0.36 -19.30
C ASN A 97 -13.13 -0.44 -20.34
N SER A 98 -11.89 -0.77 -20.01
CA SER A 98 -11.06 -1.70 -20.78
C SER A 98 -9.98 -2.33 -19.91
N CYS A 99 -9.50 -3.51 -20.29
CA CYS A 99 -8.26 -4.08 -19.76
C CYS A 99 -7.72 -5.17 -20.69
N ILE A 100 -6.42 -5.46 -20.55
CA ILE A 100 -5.77 -6.56 -21.30
C ILE A 100 -6.31 -7.93 -20.90
N GLU A 101 -6.32 -8.85 -21.85
CA GLU A 101 -6.91 -10.20 -21.71
C GLU A 101 -6.48 -10.95 -20.42
N PRO A 102 -5.18 -10.97 -20.01
CA PRO A 102 -4.79 -11.68 -18.80
C PRO A 102 -5.50 -11.20 -17.53
N MET A 103 -5.90 -9.91 -17.50
CA MET A 103 -6.56 -9.28 -16.35
C MET A 103 -8.09 -9.46 -16.33
N LYS A 104 -8.72 -9.83 -17.44
CA LYS A 104 -10.19 -9.99 -17.56
C LYS A 104 -10.75 -11.14 -16.73
N LYS A 105 -9.89 -12.01 -16.18
CA LYS A 105 -10.34 -13.11 -15.32
C LYS A 105 -11.08 -12.56 -14.10
N LYS A 106 -12.30 -13.03 -13.85
CA LYS A 106 -13.21 -12.57 -12.78
C LYS A 106 -12.52 -12.46 -11.41
N LYS A 107 -11.64 -13.42 -11.07
CA LYS A 107 -10.89 -13.40 -9.80
C LYS A 107 -9.89 -12.23 -9.73
N ILE A 108 -9.22 -11.92 -10.84
CA ILE A 108 -8.25 -10.82 -10.93
C ILE A 108 -8.97 -9.48 -10.86
N LEU A 109 -10.03 -9.29 -11.66
CA LEU A 109 -10.83 -8.06 -11.62
C LEU A 109 -11.38 -7.78 -10.22
N ARG A 110 -11.88 -8.79 -9.50
CA ARG A 110 -12.36 -8.62 -8.12
C ARG A 110 -11.26 -8.19 -7.15
N LEU A 111 -10.02 -8.65 -7.35
CA LEU A 111 -8.88 -8.20 -6.55
C LEU A 111 -8.52 -6.77 -6.87
N LEU A 112 -8.41 -6.43 -8.15
CA LEU A 112 -8.12 -5.06 -8.60
C LEU A 112 -9.20 -4.10 -8.14
N GLU A 113 -10.49 -4.44 -8.28
CA GLU A 113 -11.60 -3.68 -7.70
C GLU A 113 -11.39 -3.39 -6.22
N THR A 114 -11.06 -4.44 -5.47
CA THR A 114 -10.82 -4.33 -4.04
C THR A 114 -9.64 -3.41 -3.72
N ASP A 115 -8.54 -3.55 -4.46
CA ASP A 115 -7.35 -2.75 -4.24
C ASP A 115 -7.58 -1.28 -4.58
N PHE A 116 -8.20 -1.00 -5.73
CA PHE A 116 -8.49 0.37 -6.13
C PHE A 116 -9.52 1.05 -5.22
N LYS A 117 -10.54 0.32 -4.76
CA LYS A 117 -11.44 0.83 -3.72
C LYS A 117 -10.70 1.17 -2.42
N ASN A 118 -9.72 0.37 -2.01
CA ASN A 118 -8.91 0.67 -0.83
C ASN A 118 -7.86 1.78 -1.05
N LEU A 119 -7.45 2.02 -2.29
CA LEU A 119 -6.57 3.14 -2.61
C LEU A 119 -7.30 4.47 -2.57
N PHE A 120 -8.49 4.55 -3.12
CA PHE A 120 -9.18 5.82 -3.40
C PHE A 120 -10.41 6.09 -2.53
N LEU A 121 -10.95 5.07 -1.90
CA LEU A 121 -12.12 5.19 -1.02
C LEU A 121 -11.75 4.84 0.42
N ASN A 122 -12.68 5.06 1.34
CA ASN A 122 -12.51 4.62 2.72
C ASN A 122 -12.40 3.10 2.79
N GLY A 123 -11.23 2.64 3.18
CA GLY A 123 -10.94 1.21 3.23
C GLY A 123 -11.76 0.48 4.29
N LYS A 124 -12.46 -0.59 3.87
CA LYS A 124 -13.21 -1.48 4.77
C LYS A 124 -12.38 -2.74 5.06
N ASN A 125 -12.34 -3.17 6.33
CA ASN A 125 -11.64 -4.39 6.75
C ASN A 125 -10.11 -4.39 6.49
N ILE A 126 -9.46 -3.24 6.63
CA ILE A 126 -8.02 -3.09 6.58
C ILE A 126 -7.46 -3.12 8.00
N ARG A 127 -6.38 -3.88 8.20
CA ARG A 127 -5.61 -3.92 9.44
C ARG A 127 -4.24 -3.30 9.23
N ILE A 128 -3.88 -2.33 10.07
CA ILE A 128 -2.54 -1.77 10.10
C ILE A 128 -1.66 -2.71 10.91
N LYS A 129 -0.70 -3.36 10.23
CA LYS A 129 0.22 -4.34 10.85
C LYS A 129 1.51 -3.71 11.36
N LYS A 130 1.94 -2.61 10.75
CA LYS A 130 3.13 -1.85 11.16
C LYS A 130 2.96 -0.41 10.71
N LYS A 131 3.31 0.52 11.58
CA LYS A 131 3.30 1.96 11.27
C LYS A 131 4.40 2.67 12.04
N ASN A 132 5.15 3.51 11.35
CA ASN A 132 6.05 4.50 11.93
C ASN A 132 5.95 5.82 11.12
N SER A 133 6.85 6.78 11.33
CA SER A 133 6.83 8.08 10.65
C SER A 133 7.05 8.00 9.14
N THR A 134 7.75 6.98 8.65
CA THR A 134 8.17 6.86 7.24
C THR A 134 7.56 5.69 6.51
N PHE A 135 6.90 4.78 7.23
CA PHE A 135 6.44 3.52 6.65
C PHE A 135 5.14 3.05 7.31
N GLU A 136 4.22 2.55 6.49
CA GLU A 136 3.00 1.89 6.96
C GLU A 136 2.75 0.61 6.17
N LYS A 137 2.39 -0.47 6.88
CA LYS A 137 1.97 -1.74 6.28
C LYS A 137 0.52 -2.01 6.63
N ARG A 138 -0.33 -2.08 5.62
CA ARG A 138 -1.73 -2.46 5.75
C ARG A 138 -1.96 -3.85 5.16
N VAL A 139 -2.85 -4.62 5.75
CA VAL A 139 -3.22 -5.96 5.26
C VAL A 139 -4.74 -6.07 5.22
N ARG A 140 -5.27 -6.57 4.10
CA ARG A 140 -6.68 -6.87 3.90
C ARG A 140 -6.85 -8.32 3.48
N GLY A 141 -7.92 -8.93 3.99
CA GLY A 141 -8.31 -10.29 3.60
C GLY A 141 -7.33 -11.38 4.01
N SER A 142 -7.56 -12.59 3.51
CA SER A 142 -6.76 -13.79 3.77
C SER A 142 -6.71 -14.67 2.53
N GLY A 143 -5.84 -15.69 2.53
CA GLY A 143 -5.70 -16.64 1.41
C GLY A 143 -5.52 -15.94 0.05
N PHE A 144 -6.22 -16.40 -0.97
CA PHE A 144 -6.16 -15.82 -2.33
C PHE A 144 -6.63 -14.37 -2.42
N GLY A 145 -7.52 -13.93 -1.52
CA GLY A 145 -8.01 -12.56 -1.45
C GLY A 145 -7.15 -11.62 -0.61
N LYS A 146 -5.95 -12.05 -0.20
CA LYS A 146 -5.06 -11.24 0.62
C LYS A 146 -4.35 -10.19 -0.21
N SER A 147 -4.54 -8.92 0.17
CA SER A 147 -3.78 -7.77 -0.31
C SER A 147 -2.88 -7.23 0.80
N VAL A 148 -1.65 -6.90 0.46
CA VAL A 148 -0.68 -6.28 1.38
C VAL A 148 -0.22 -4.98 0.76
N PHE A 149 -0.51 -3.87 1.43
CA PHE A 149 -0.10 -2.53 1.04
C PHE A 149 1.14 -2.13 1.84
N TYR A 150 2.16 -1.69 1.17
CA TYR A 150 3.36 -1.08 1.73
C TYR A 150 3.37 0.38 1.27
N LEU A 151 3.34 1.30 2.22
CA LEU A 151 3.24 2.73 2.01
C LEU A 151 4.50 3.37 2.58
N SER A 152 5.18 4.20 1.82
CA SER A 152 6.40 4.90 2.23
C SER A 152 6.52 6.28 1.58
N GLU A 153 7.53 7.04 2.01
CA GLU A 153 7.80 8.40 1.52
C GLU A 153 6.58 9.32 1.68
N PHE A 154 6.15 9.49 2.94
CA PHE A 154 4.98 10.32 3.23
C PHE A 154 5.27 11.81 3.07
N VAL A 155 4.46 12.49 2.24
CA VAL A 155 4.44 13.95 2.08
C VAL A 155 3.04 14.44 2.42
N SER A 156 2.93 15.40 3.33
CA SER A 156 1.64 15.95 3.80
C SER A 156 0.63 14.86 4.24
N GLY A 157 1.13 13.74 4.79
CA GLY A 157 0.30 12.63 5.27
C GLY A 157 -0.08 11.59 4.22
N TYR A 158 0.27 11.79 2.94
CA TYR A 158 0.03 10.86 1.85
C TYR A 158 1.31 10.18 1.39
N PRO A 159 1.30 8.86 1.11
CA PRO A 159 2.48 8.16 0.62
C PRO A 159 2.77 8.52 -0.84
N GLU A 160 4.02 8.80 -1.16
CA GLU A 160 4.47 8.97 -2.54
C GLU A 160 4.87 7.63 -3.18
N GLN A 161 5.23 6.63 -2.36
CA GLN A 161 5.49 5.27 -2.81
C GLN A 161 4.45 4.30 -2.24
N ILE A 162 3.85 3.53 -3.12
CA ILE A 162 2.82 2.54 -2.79
C ILE A 162 3.18 1.23 -3.47
N LYS A 163 3.25 0.15 -2.70
CA LYS A 163 3.42 -1.20 -3.26
C LYS A 163 2.32 -2.13 -2.76
N ILE A 164 1.57 -2.69 -3.69
CA ILE A 164 0.51 -3.67 -3.42
C ILE A 164 1.02 -5.04 -3.81
N LYS A 165 0.88 -6.03 -2.94
CA LYS A 165 1.26 -7.41 -3.21
C LYS A 165 0.13 -8.38 -2.92
N HIS A 166 -0.07 -9.31 -3.85
CA HIS A 166 -0.92 -10.50 -3.69
C HIS A 166 -0.03 -11.75 -3.66
N PRO A 167 0.37 -12.22 -2.47
CA PRO A 167 1.38 -13.29 -2.35
C PRO A 167 1.01 -14.58 -3.10
N TRP A 168 -0.30 -14.91 -3.17
CA TRP A 168 -0.79 -16.15 -3.78
C TRP A 168 -0.95 -16.09 -5.30
N LEU A 169 -0.97 -14.89 -5.90
CA LEU A 169 -1.23 -14.70 -7.33
C LEU A 169 0.00 -14.23 -8.11
N ARG A 170 1.14 -14.03 -7.43
CA ARG A 170 2.31 -13.39 -8.05
C ARG A 170 1.92 -12.11 -8.80
N LEU A 171 1.02 -11.35 -8.17
CA LEU A 171 0.61 -10.02 -8.64
C LEU A 171 1.20 -8.98 -7.70
N SER A 172 1.90 -8.01 -8.26
CA SER A 172 2.36 -6.85 -7.53
C SER A 172 2.22 -5.59 -8.38
N ILE A 173 1.80 -4.50 -7.73
CA ILE A 173 1.71 -3.18 -8.34
C ILE A 173 2.56 -2.25 -7.49
N GLN A 174 3.51 -1.58 -8.09
CA GLN A 174 4.28 -0.52 -7.45
C GLN A 174 3.97 0.80 -8.16
N LEU A 175 3.74 1.83 -7.36
CA LEU A 175 3.40 3.18 -7.81
C LEU A 175 4.35 4.15 -7.11
N ASP A 176 5.08 4.93 -7.88
CA ASP A 176 5.96 5.99 -7.40
C ASP A 176 5.43 7.31 -7.98
N LYS A 177 4.99 8.22 -7.11
CA LYS A 177 4.36 9.49 -7.51
C LYS A 177 5.35 10.36 -8.27
N LEU A 178 4.95 10.82 -9.45
CA LEU A 178 5.73 11.79 -10.22
C LEU A 178 5.52 13.18 -9.66
N LYS A 179 6.61 13.86 -9.34
CA LYS A 179 6.59 15.28 -8.98
C LYS A 179 6.40 16.07 -10.27
N GLU A 180 5.31 16.82 -10.38
CA GLU A 180 5.18 17.80 -11.44
C GLU A 180 6.19 18.92 -11.15
N LYS A 181 7.05 19.21 -12.11
CA LYS A 181 7.82 20.45 -12.08
C LYS A 181 6.81 21.59 -12.12
N GLN A 182 6.75 22.38 -11.08
CA GLN A 182 6.12 23.70 -11.15
C GLN A 182 7.05 24.54 -12.02
N ASP A 183 6.66 24.76 -13.28
CA ASP A 183 7.27 25.77 -14.15
C ASP A 183 6.76 27.14 -13.73
#